data_bbfe357ffcd859f83b6c8e6f5fb11130
#
_entry.id   bbfe357ffcd859f83b6c8e6f5fb11130
#
_cell.length_a   1.000
_cell.length_b   1.000
_cell.length_c   1.000
_cell.angle_alpha   90.00
_cell.angle_beta   90.00
_cell.angle_gamma   90.00
#
_symmetry.space_group_name_H-M   'P 1'
#
loop_
_entity.id
_entity.type
_entity.pdbx_description
1 polymer ?
#
loop_
_entity_poly.entity_id
_entity_poly.type
_entity_poly.pdbx_seq_one_letter_code
_entity_poly.pdbx_strand_id
1 'polypeptide(L)' 'NGQVYIFEFKVVELVPEGQALQQIKDKGYADKYRQRGEPVHLIGVEFSKDSRNVVGFEVETLQ' A
#
# COMPACT_ATOMS: atom_id res chain seq x y z
N ASN A 1 -1.30 -19.94 9.94
CA ASN A 1 -2.33 -18.93 9.80
C ASN A 1 -1.79 -17.51 9.87
N GLY A 2 -0.58 -17.31 9.43
CA GLY A 2 -0.03 -15.98 9.35
C GLY A 2 -0.56 -15.23 8.16
N GLN A 3 -0.69 -13.92 8.31
CA GLN A 3 -1.00 -13.03 7.22
C GLN A 3 -0.03 -11.88 7.27
N VAL A 4 0.32 -11.36 6.10
CA VAL A 4 1.31 -10.29 6.00
C VAL A 4 0.60 -9.03 5.55
N TYR A 5 0.88 -7.91 6.21
CA TYR A 5 0.32 -6.61 5.86
C TYR A 5 1.48 -5.68 5.53
N ILE A 6 1.46 -5.13 4.32
CA ILE A 6 2.50 -4.21 3.88
C ILE A 6 1.85 -2.87 3.61
N PHE A 7 2.31 -1.85 4.31
CA PHE A 7 1.78 -0.49 4.19
C PHE A 7 2.78 0.40 3.47
N GLU A 8 2.27 1.26 2.63
CA GLU A 8 3.06 2.33 2.03
C GLU A 8 2.29 3.63 2.23
N PHE A 9 2.96 4.62 2.78
CA PHE A 9 2.38 5.94 2.99
C PHE A 9 3.02 6.93 2.04
N LYS A 10 2.20 7.71 1.38
CA LYS A 10 2.69 8.72 0.46
C LYS A 10 2.00 10.04 0.78
N VAL A 11 2.80 11.11 0.84
CA VAL A 11 2.25 12.46 1.01
C VAL A 11 2.00 13.05 -0.37
N VAL A 12 0.78 13.50 -0.60
CA VAL A 12 0.40 14.19 -1.84
C VAL A 12 0.00 15.63 -1.48
N GLU A 13 -0.04 16.51 -2.49
CA GLU A 13 -0.31 17.92 -2.23
C GLU A 13 -1.78 18.13 -1.84
N LEU A 14 -2.69 17.68 -2.66
CA LEU A 14 -4.11 17.94 -2.42
C LEU A 14 -4.98 16.71 -2.70
N VAL A 15 -4.85 16.12 -3.87
CA VAL A 15 -5.73 15.04 -4.31
C VAL A 15 -4.98 13.73 -4.39
N PRO A 16 -5.67 12.59 -4.26
CA PRO A 16 -5.00 11.29 -4.34
C PRO A 16 -4.41 11.07 -5.73
N GLU A 17 -3.22 10.46 -5.75
CA GLU A 17 -2.53 10.14 -6.99
C GLU A 17 -2.61 8.66 -7.32
N GLY A 18 -3.03 7.84 -6.37
CA GLY A 18 -3.14 6.41 -6.58
C GLY A 18 -1.81 5.70 -6.69
N GLN A 19 -0.74 6.25 -6.12
CA GLN A 19 0.60 5.74 -6.33
C GLN A 19 1.18 4.98 -5.15
N ALA A 20 0.58 5.12 -3.97
CA ALA A 20 1.14 4.43 -2.80
C ALA A 20 1.10 2.92 -2.99
N LEU A 21 -0.03 2.40 -3.44
CA LEU A 21 -0.16 0.96 -3.71
C LEU A 21 0.81 0.53 -4.82
N GLN A 22 0.90 1.32 -5.88
CA GLN A 22 1.79 0.99 -6.98
C GLN A 22 3.25 0.95 -6.53
N GLN A 23 3.64 1.82 -5.60
CA GLN A 23 4.99 1.81 -5.07
C GLN A 23 5.32 0.51 -4.34
N ILE A 24 4.37 -0.04 -3.59
CA ILE A 24 4.59 -1.33 -2.95
C ILE A 24 4.89 -2.39 -4.00
N LYS A 25 4.11 -2.39 -5.07
CA LYS A 25 4.27 -3.38 -6.14
C LYS A 25 5.60 -3.19 -6.86
N ASP A 26 5.97 -1.96 -7.13
CA ASP A 26 7.22 -1.66 -7.86
C ASP A 26 8.44 -2.06 -7.05
N LYS A 27 8.38 -1.95 -5.73
CA LYS A 27 9.50 -2.31 -4.87
C LYS A 27 9.64 -3.82 -4.69
N GLY A 28 8.62 -4.59 -5.07
CA GLY A 28 8.68 -6.04 -5.01
C GLY A 28 8.65 -6.63 -3.61
N TYR A 29 8.25 -5.87 -2.61
CA TYR A 29 8.24 -6.35 -1.23
C TYR A 29 7.37 -7.60 -1.07
N ALA A 30 6.27 -7.66 -1.81
CA ALA A 30 5.31 -8.75 -1.67
C ALA A 30 5.89 -10.09 -2.09
N ASP A 31 6.79 -10.10 -3.07
CA ASP A 31 7.34 -11.36 -3.61
C ASP A 31 8.01 -12.18 -2.54
N LYS A 32 8.72 -11.51 -1.64
CA LYS A 32 9.43 -12.14 -0.55
C LYS A 32 8.47 -12.94 0.35
N TYR A 33 7.29 -12.40 0.59
CA TYR A 33 6.33 -13.02 1.50
C TYR A 33 5.42 -14.00 0.79
N ARG A 34 5.16 -13.81 -0.49
CA ARG A 34 4.31 -14.73 -1.25
C ARG A 34 4.89 -16.13 -1.29
N GLN A 35 6.22 -16.24 -1.26
CA GLN A 35 6.88 -17.54 -1.29
C GLN A 35 6.59 -18.35 -0.05
N ARG A 36 6.10 -17.73 1.00
CA ARG A 36 5.76 -18.41 2.25
C ARG A 36 4.37 -19.01 2.23
N GLY A 37 3.60 -18.76 1.18
CA GLY A 37 2.25 -19.32 1.05
C GLY A 37 1.20 -18.62 1.91
N GLU A 38 1.54 -17.48 2.50
CA GLU A 38 0.62 -16.71 3.33
C GLU A 38 -0.02 -15.60 2.51
N PRO A 39 -1.28 -15.25 2.80
CA PRO A 39 -1.89 -14.10 2.14
C PRO A 39 -1.11 -12.82 2.45
N VAL A 40 -0.93 -11.98 1.45
CA VAL A 40 -0.23 -10.72 1.60
C VAL A 40 -1.18 -9.59 1.23
N HIS A 41 -1.40 -8.69 2.16
CA HIS A 41 -2.29 -7.54 1.96
C HIS A 41 -1.44 -6.30 1.74
N LEU A 42 -1.62 -5.67 0.59
CA LEU A 42 -0.90 -4.44 0.24
C LEU A 42 -1.84 -3.28 0.51
N ILE A 43 -1.39 -2.33 1.31
CA ILE A 43 -2.23 -1.20 1.71
C ILE A 43 -1.50 0.08 1.39
N GLY A 44 -2.03 0.81 0.41
CA GLY A 44 -1.49 2.11 0.03
C GLY A 44 -2.32 3.22 0.65
N VAL A 45 -1.67 4.13 1.36
CA VAL A 45 -2.34 5.25 2.03
C VAL A 45 -1.73 6.55 1.53
N GLU A 46 -2.56 7.45 1.04
CA GLU A 46 -2.11 8.76 0.61
C GLU A 46 -2.68 9.83 1.53
N PHE A 47 -1.81 10.67 2.02
CA PHE A 47 -2.13 11.72 2.96
C PHE A 47 -1.95 13.07 2.27
N SER A 48 -2.97 13.91 2.30
CA SER A 48 -2.90 15.23 1.68
C SER A 48 -2.23 16.21 2.62
N LYS A 49 -1.16 16.82 2.15
CA LYS A 49 -0.46 17.86 2.89
C LYS A 49 -1.35 19.08 3.06
N ASP A 50 -2.11 19.41 2.04
CA ASP A 50 -2.95 20.61 2.05
C ASP A 50 -4.13 20.45 2.99
N SER A 51 -4.88 19.37 2.88
CA SER A 51 -6.06 19.17 3.73
C SER A 51 -5.73 18.52 5.07
N ARG A 52 -4.52 17.99 5.23
CA ARG A 52 -4.06 17.29 6.43
C ARG A 52 -4.93 16.09 6.76
N ASN A 53 -5.28 15.36 5.74
CA ASN A 53 -6.20 14.25 5.85
C ASN A 53 -5.75 13.10 4.97
N VAL A 54 -6.22 11.89 5.30
CA VAL A 54 -6.08 10.76 4.39
C VAL A 54 -7.05 10.99 3.24
N VAL A 55 -6.53 11.01 2.03
CA VAL A 55 -7.34 11.24 0.84
C VAL A 55 -7.35 10.05 -0.11
N GLY A 56 -6.46 9.07 0.10
CA GLY A 56 -6.44 7.87 -0.71
C GLY A 56 -6.17 6.66 0.15
N PHE A 57 -6.87 5.57 -0.12
CA PHE A 57 -6.70 4.33 0.60
C PHE A 57 -7.05 3.19 -0.34
N GLU A 58 -6.07 2.35 -0.64
CA GLU A 58 -6.27 1.23 -1.55
C GLU A 58 -5.71 -0.03 -0.95
N VAL A 59 -6.42 -1.14 -1.16
CA VAL A 59 -6.01 -2.43 -0.63
C VAL A 59 -6.04 -3.45 -1.77
N GLU A 60 -4.99 -4.26 -1.84
CA GLU A 60 -4.95 -5.38 -2.76
C GLU A 60 -4.43 -6.59 -2.00
N THR A 61 -5.12 -7.73 -2.13
CA THR A 61 -4.71 -8.96 -1.47
C THR A 61 -4.15 -9.91 -2.49
N LEU A 62 -2.97 -10.44 -2.21
CA LEU A 62 -2.30 -11.44 -3.04
C LEU A 62 -2.29 -12.77 -2.30
N GLN A 63 -2.53 -13.84 -3.03
CA GLN A 63 -2.55 -15.18 -2.44
C GLN A 63 -1.64 -16.14 -3.16
#